data_3766f0b5036d0b0240c9b43b36f927ec
#
_entry.id   3766f0b5036d0b0240c9b43b36f927ec
#
_cell.length_a   1.000
_cell.length_b   1.000
_cell.length_c   1.000
_cell.angle_alpha   90.00
_cell.angle_beta   90.00
_cell.angle_gamma   90.00
#
_symmetry.space_group_name_H-M   'P 1'
#
loop_
_entity.id
_entity.type
_entity.pdbx_description
1 polymer ?
#
loop_
_entity_poly.entity_id
_entity_poly.type
_entity_poly.pdbx_seq_one_letter_code
_entity_poly.pdbx_strand_id
1 'polypeptide(L)'
;IGNNIVYSSTIRSMARFGLLMYNKGKWENNVILNESYFNEATNTSQNINLGYGYLWWLNGKASYHLPQSQLQFKGSLVSTAPNDMFMALGKNDQKIYVIPSKKMVVIRMGDVANPDNPTFALSGFDEELWSKISALYQ
;
A
#
# COMPACT_ATOMS: atom_id res chain seq x y z
N ILE A 1 17.94 18.21 -16.48
CA ILE A 1 16.89 17.20 -16.78
C ILE A 1 17.17 16.05 -15.84
N GLY A 2 16.44 15.99 -14.71
CA GLY A 2 16.60 14.90 -13.75
C GLY A 2 16.20 13.57 -14.39
N ASN A 3 17.08 12.57 -14.33
CA ASN A 3 16.76 11.21 -14.67
C ASN A 3 15.76 10.68 -13.62
N ASN A 4 14.48 10.75 -13.93
CA ASN A 4 13.46 10.09 -13.12
C ASN A 4 13.69 8.57 -13.25
N ILE A 5 14.24 7.95 -12.22
CA ILE A 5 14.29 6.49 -12.13
C ILE A 5 12.85 6.01 -11.93
N VAL A 6 12.27 5.46 -12.99
CA VAL A 6 10.94 4.85 -12.94
C VAL A 6 11.12 3.35 -12.81
N TYR A 7 10.57 2.77 -11.73
CA TYR A 7 10.47 1.33 -11.61
C TYR A 7 9.38 0.82 -12.56
N SER A 8 9.76 0.00 -13.53
CA SER A 8 8.83 -0.61 -14.47
C SER A 8 8.82 -2.13 -14.28
N SER A 9 7.64 -2.72 -14.26
CA SER A 9 7.48 -4.15 -14.00
C SER A 9 6.19 -4.69 -14.63
N THR A 10 6.03 -6.00 -14.65
CA THR A 10 4.77 -6.65 -15.03
C THR A 10 3.87 -6.82 -13.80
N ILE A 11 2.56 -6.91 -14.02
CA ILE A 11 1.60 -7.16 -12.93
C ILE A 11 1.94 -8.45 -12.15
N ARG A 12 2.42 -9.49 -12.85
CA ARG A 12 2.84 -10.74 -12.22
C ARG A 12 4.07 -10.57 -11.32
N SER A 13 5.04 -9.76 -11.74
CA SER A 13 6.23 -9.46 -10.93
C SER A 13 5.86 -8.63 -9.70
N MET A 14 4.94 -7.69 -9.84
CA MET A 14 4.40 -6.94 -8.70
C MET A 14 3.65 -7.86 -7.72
N ALA A 15 2.89 -8.84 -8.23
CA ALA A 15 2.23 -9.83 -7.39
C ALA A 15 3.23 -10.70 -6.60
N ARG A 16 4.34 -11.10 -7.23
CA ARG A 16 5.43 -11.82 -6.54
C ARG A 16 6.09 -10.96 -5.47
N PHE A 17 6.29 -9.67 -5.74
CA PHE A 17 6.81 -8.75 -4.73
C PHE A 17 5.83 -8.60 -3.56
N GLY A 18 4.54 -8.43 -3.83
CA GLY A 18 3.51 -8.41 -2.80
C GLY A 18 3.47 -9.70 -1.98
N LEU A 19 3.65 -10.88 -2.64
CA LEU A 19 3.75 -12.18 -1.97
C LEU A 19 5.00 -12.29 -1.09
N LEU A 20 6.15 -11.78 -1.54
CA LEU A 20 7.37 -11.68 -0.74
C LEU A 20 7.10 -10.87 0.54
N MET A 21 6.42 -9.75 0.41
CA MET A 21 6.06 -8.91 1.56
C MET A 21 5.03 -9.59 2.47
N TYR A 22 4.04 -10.27 1.91
CA TYR A 22 3.10 -11.09 2.69
C TYR A 22 3.83 -12.16 3.52
N ASN A 23 4.85 -12.80 2.94
CA ASN A 23 5.69 -13.81 3.59
C ASN A 23 6.82 -13.19 4.45
N LYS A 24 6.69 -11.91 4.85
CA LYS A 24 7.66 -11.19 5.71
C LYS A 24 9.09 -11.26 5.18
N GLY A 25 9.25 -11.06 3.88
CA GLY A 25 10.56 -11.04 3.22
C GLY A 25 11.16 -12.42 2.92
N LYS A 26 10.38 -13.49 3.03
CA LYS A 26 10.82 -14.85 2.71
C LYS A 26 10.27 -15.30 1.35
N TRP A 27 11.11 -15.92 0.55
CA TRP A 27 10.74 -16.56 -0.70
C TRP A 27 11.18 -18.02 -0.68
N GLU A 28 10.21 -18.94 -0.64
CA GLU A 28 10.46 -20.37 -0.37
C GLU A 28 11.25 -20.52 0.95
N ASN A 29 12.44 -21.14 0.88
CA ASN A 29 13.32 -21.34 2.05
C ASN A 29 14.36 -20.23 2.22
N ASN A 30 14.34 -19.19 1.37
CA ASN A 30 15.34 -18.12 1.39
C ASN A 30 14.82 -16.87 2.10
N VAL A 31 15.64 -16.30 2.96
CA VAL A 31 15.41 -14.97 3.54
C VAL A 31 15.96 -13.94 2.56
N ILE A 32 15.06 -13.20 1.91
CA ILE A 32 15.40 -12.12 0.95
C ILE A 32 15.49 -10.78 1.67
N LEU A 33 14.54 -10.53 2.60
CA LEU A 33 14.56 -9.35 3.46
C LEU A 33 14.69 -9.79 4.91
N ASN A 34 15.50 -9.06 5.68
CA ASN A 34 15.62 -9.29 7.10
C ASN A 34 14.27 -9.00 7.79
N GLU A 35 13.89 -9.84 8.74
CA GLU A 35 12.61 -9.73 9.45
C GLU A 35 12.52 -8.43 10.27
N SER A 36 13.64 -7.96 10.85
CA SER A 36 13.70 -6.68 11.55
C SER A 36 13.37 -5.53 10.60
N TYR A 37 14.01 -5.49 9.41
CA TYR A 37 13.71 -4.48 8.41
C TYR A 37 12.25 -4.56 7.93
N PHE A 38 11.73 -5.77 7.69
CA PHE A 38 10.33 -5.95 7.32
C PHE A 38 9.40 -5.35 8.38
N ASN A 39 9.63 -5.65 9.65
CA ASN A 39 8.83 -5.15 10.76
C ASN A 39 8.89 -3.63 10.88
N GLU A 40 10.06 -3.03 10.72
CA GLU A 40 10.21 -1.57 10.71
C GLU A 40 9.53 -0.93 9.50
N ALA A 41 9.68 -1.52 8.31
CA ALA A 41 9.13 -1.01 7.07
C ALA A 41 7.59 -1.02 7.05
N THR A 42 6.98 -2.03 7.66
CA THR A 42 5.52 -2.22 7.71
C THR A 42 4.87 -1.76 9.02
N ASN A 43 5.58 -0.95 9.80
CA ASN A 43 5.05 -0.27 10.98
C ASN A 43 5.34 1.23 10.90
N THR A 44 4.68 2.00 11.77
CA THR A 44 4.90 3.44 11.86
C THR A 44 6.38 3.73 12.14
N SER A 45 7.03 4.44 11.23
CA SER A 45 8.48 4.71 11.30
C SER A 45 8.82 6.01 12.03
N GLN A 46 7.84 6.88 12.27
CA GLN A 46 8.03 8.20 12.86
C GLN A 46 6.69 8.82 13.31
N ASN A 47 6.73 9.83 14.17
CA ASN A 47 5.52 10.40 14.78
C ASN A 47 4.83 11.49 13.93
N ILE A 48 5.38 11.87 12.78
CA ILE A 48 4.79 12.92 11.92
C ILE A 48 3.60 12.34 11.13
N ASN A 49 3.75 11.13 10.57
CA ASN A 49 2.70 10.45 9.82
C ASN A 49 2.56 9.01 10.33
N LEU A 50 1.58 8.75 11.18
CA LEU A 50 1.36 7.41 11.73
C LEU A 50 1.01 6.38 10.66
N GLY A 51 0.38 6.81 9.57
CA GLY A 51 -0.01 5.98 8.42
C GLY A 51 1.12 5.66 7.45
N TYR A 52 2.42 5.83 7.83
CA TYR A 52 3.54 5.60 6.92
C TYR A 52 4.73 4.93 7.59
N GLY A 53 5.22 3.86 6.96
CA GLY A 53 6.44 3.14 7.32
C GLY A 53 7.59 3.49 6.37
N TYR A 54 8.44 2.51 6.02
CA TYR A 54 9.49 2.70 5.02
C TYR A 54 8.95 2.43 3.62
N LEU A 55 8.43 3.47 2.96
CA LEU A 55 7.79 3.43 1.63
C LEU A 55 6.47 2.62 1.59
N TRP A 56 5.95 2.21 2.74
CA TRP A 56 4.67 1.54 2.86
C TRP A 56 3.64 2.44 3.56
N TRP A 57 2.48 2.56 2.98
CA TRP A 57 1.30 3.15 3.61
C TRP A 57 0.64 2.11 4.53
N LEU A 58 0.20 2.55 5.70
CA LEU A 58 -0.28 1.68 6.76
C LEU A 58 -1.73 2.00 7.08
N ASN A 59 -2.61 1.03 6.90
CA ASN A 59 -4.01 1.15 7.32
C ASN A 59 -4.18 0.96 8.83
N GLY A 60 -5.38 1.21 9.36
CA GLY A 60 -5.71 0.97 10.77
C GLY A 60 -5.00 1.88 11.76
N LYS A 61 -4.38 2.97 11.34
CA LYS A 61 -3.75 3.95 12.22
C LYS A 61 -4.75 5.03 12.65
N ALA A 62 -4.46 5.70 13.77
CA ALA A 62 -5.32 6.75 14.31
C ALA A 62 -5.39 8.00 13.44
N SER A 63 -4.36 8.24 12.63
CA SER A 63 -4.29 9.37 11.71
C SER A 63 -3.26 9.14 10.61
N TYR A 64 -3.37 9.94 9.55
CA TYR A 64 -2.41 9.95 8.45
C TYR A 64 -2.31 11.36 7.83
N HIS A 65 -1.27 11.56 7.02
CA HIS A 65 -1.11 12.72 6.14
C HIS A 65 -1.00 12.24 4.70
N LEU A 66 -1.54 13.02 3.77
CA LEU A 66 -1.36 12.79 2.33
C LEU A 66 -0.12 13.50 1.80
N PRO A 67 0.48 13.03 0.69
CA PRO A 67 1.58 13.74 0.05
C PRO A 67 1.21 15.20 -0.24
N GLN A 68 2.18 16.10 -0.04
CA GLN A 68 2.03 17.55 -0.27
C GLN A 68 0.96 18.25 0.59
N SER A 69 0.44 17.59 1.63
CA SER A 69 -0.54 18.15 2.54
C SER A 69 -0.01 18.15 3.97
N GLN A 70 -0.18 19.27 4.68
CA GLN A 70 0.07 19.36 6.13
C GLN A 70 -1.18 19.02 6.95
N LEU A 71 -2.32 18.77 6.28
CA LEU A 71 -3.55 18.39 6.97
C LEU A 71 -3.42 16.98 7.54
N GLN A 72 -3.77 16.84 8.82
CA GLN A 72 -3.89 15.54 9.47
C GLN A 72 -5.33 15.03 9.32
N PHE A 73 -5.45 13.86 8.72
CA PHE A 73 -6.71 13.14 8.61
C PHE A 73 -6.81 12.13 9.75
N LYS A 74 -7.98 12.00 10.37
CA LYS A 74 -8.24 11.05 11.45
C LYS A 74 -8.74 9.72 10.90
N GLY A 75 -8.32 8.62 11.55
CA GLY A 75 -8.73 7.26 11.19
C GLY A 75 -7.84 6.58 10.15
N SER A 76 -8.34 5.49 9.60
CA SER A 76 -7.65 4.65 8.61
C SER A 76 -7.56 5.35 7.26
N LEU A 77 -6.49 5.06 6.50
CA LEU A 77 -6.34 5.57 5.12
C LEU A 77 -7.47 5.09 4.21
N VAL A 78 -7.88 3.82 4.36
CA VAL A 78 -8.97 3.19 3.62
C VAL A 78 -9.91 2.58 4.66
N SER A 79 -11.03 3.25 4.90
CA SER A 79 -11.93 2.90 6.02
C SER A 79 -12.65 1.57 5.80
N THR A 80 -12.85 1.19 4.55
CA THR A 80 -13.53 -0.05 4.13
C THR A 80 -12.60 -1.27 4.06
N ALA A 81 -11.29 -1.08 4.25
CA ALA A 81 -10.30 -2.15 4.20
C ALA A 81 -9.91 -2.66 5.59
N PRO A 82 -9.37 -3.90 5.71
CA PRO A 82 -8.84 -4.41 6.97
C PRO A 82 -7.75 -3.52 7.58
N ASN A 83 -7.73 -3.42 8.91
CA ASN A 83 -6.80 -2.55 9.63
C ASN A 83 -5.32 -2.96 9.49
N ASP A 84 -5.04 -4.23 9.24
CA ASP A 84 -3.69 -4.75 9.08
C ASP A 84 -3.15 -4.65 7.66
N MET A 85 -3.92 -4.03 6.75
CA MET A 85 -3.48 -3.79 5.38
C MET A 85 -2.32 -2.80 5.35
N PHE A 86 -1.27 -3.13 4.60
CA PHE A 86 -0.23 -2.19 4.21
C PHE A 86 -0.09 -2.14 2.68
N MET A 87 0.31 -0.98 2.17
CA MET A 87 0.15 -0.68 0.75
C MET A 87 1.35 0.06 0.17
N ALA A 88 1.70 -0.26 -1.08
CA ALA A 88 2.50 0.62 -1.91
C ALA A 88 1.56 1.34 -2.90
N LEU A 89 1.44 2.65 -2.74
CA LEU A 89 0.54 3.49 -3.51
C LEU A 89 1.36 4.40 -4.42
N GLY A 90 1.31 4.13 -5.72
CA GLY A 90 2.00 4.88 -6.74
C GLY A 90 1.11 5.86 -7.50
N LYS A 91 1.75 6.72 -8.30
CA LYS A 91 1.07 7.64 -9.21
C LYS A 91 0.19 6.85 -10.19
N ASN A 92 -0.91 7.46 -10.64
CA ASN A 92 -1.86 6.89 -11.60
C ASN A 92 -2.46 5.56 -11.11
N ASP A 93 -2.72 5.46 -9.81
CA ASP A 93 -3.34 4.30 -9.17
C ASP A 93 -2.59 2.97 -9.40
N GLN A 94 -1.26 3.01 -9.49
CA GLN A 94 -0.45 1.79 -9.41
C GLN A 94 -0.44 1.35 -7.95
N LYS A 95 -0.95 0.16 -7.65
CA LYS A 95 -1.22 -0.26 -6.27
C LYS A 95 -0.72 -1.68 -6.00
N ILE A 96 -0.13 -1.84 -4.82
CA ILE A 96 0.08 -3.14 -4.18
C ILE A 96 -0.59 -3.06 -2.81
N TYR A 97 -1.52 -3.94 -2.54
CA TYR A 97 -2.12 -4.09 -1.22
C TYR A 97 -1.75 -5.46 -0.66
N VAL A 98 -1.30 -5.50 0.58
CA VAL A 98 -0.97 -6.74 1.30
C VAL A 98 -1.83 -6.81 2.55
N ILE A 99 -2.61 -7.87 2.70
CA ILE A 99 -3.57 -8.04 3.79
C ILE A 99 -3.30 -9.36 4.52
N PRO A 100 -2.48 -9.34 5.57
CA PRO A 100 -2.11 -10.56 6.30
C PRO A 100 -3.31 -11.33 6.85
N SER A 101 -4.26 -10.65 7.48
CA SER A 101 -5.46 -11.28 8.08
C SER A 101 -6.34 -12.03 7.07
N LYS A 102 -6.30 -11.61 5.79
CA LYS A 102 -7.08 -12.23 4.71
C LYS A 102 -6.25 -13.15 3.82
N LYS A 103 -4.95 -13.31 4.11
CA LYS A 103 -4.00 -14.09 3.27
C LYS A 103 -4.07 -13.65 1.81
N MET A 104 -4.06 -12.33 1.59
CA MET A 104 -4.35 -11.74 0.30
C MET A 104 -3.32 -10.71 -0.12
N VAL A 105 -3.02 -10.72 -1.42
CA VAL A 105 -2.28 -9.67 -2.13
C VAL A 105 -3.13 -9.22 -3.31
N VAL A 106 -3.36 -7.92 -3.43
CA VAL A 106 -4.09 -7.33 -4.55
C VAL A 106 -3.17 -6.38 -5.30
N ILE A 107 -3.12 -6.50 -6.62
CA ILE A 107 -2.32 -5.66 -7.49
C ILE A 107 -3.24 -4.93 -8.46
N ARG A 108 -3.03 -3.64 -8.60
CA ARG A 108 -3.64 -2.83 -9.65
C ARG A 108 -2.55 -2.13 -10.43
N MET A 109 -2.57 -2.29 -11.75
CA MET A 109 -1.73 -1.59 -12.71
C MET A 109 -2.58 -1.17 -13.90
N GLY A 110 -2.24 -0.07 -14.52
CA GLY A 110 -2.94 0.47 -15.69
C GLY A 110 -3.06 1.99 -15.63
N ASP A 111 -3.95 2.53 -16.45
CA ASP A 111 -4.21 3.97 -16.48
C ASP A 111 -4.86 4.45 -15.17
N VAL A 112 -4.79 5.75 -14.92
CA VAL A 112 -5.43 6.37 -13.76
C VAL A 112 -6.94 6.07 -13.74
N ALA A 113 -7.46 5.73 -12.56
CA ALA A 113 -8.87 5.36 -12.41
C ALA A 113 -9.83 6.54 -12.66
N ASN A 114 -9.41 7.75 -12.29
CA ASN A 114 -10.15 8.98 -12.56
C ASN A 114 -9.23 9.98 -13.29
N PRO A 115 -9.31 10.08 -14.63
CA PRO A 115 -8.50 11.00 -15.41
C PRO A 115 -8.70 12.48 -15.06
N ASP A 116 -9.90 12.85 -14.61
CA ASP A 116 -10.25 14.22 -14.27
C ASP A 116 -9.66 14.67 -12.91
N ASN A 117 -9.29 13.70 -12.07
CA ASN A 117 -8.67 13.97 -10.77
C ASN A 117 -7.55 12.95 -10.46
N PRO A 118 -6.42 13.00 -11.17
CA PRO A 118 -5.31 12.10 -10.93
C PRO A 118 -4.64 12.41 -9.58
N THR A 119 -4.37 11.37 -8.79
CA THR A 119 -3.74 11.51 -7.48
C THR A 119 -2.37 10.84 -7.43
N PHE A 120 -1.54 11.21 -6.42
CA PHE A 120 -0.19 10.66 -6.28
C PHE A 120 -0.15 9.32 -5.53
N ALA A 121 -1.04 9.13 -4.55
CA ALA A 121 -1.02 7.95 -3.69
C ALA A 121 -2.44 7.44 -3.45
N LEU A 122 -3.10 7.92 -2.40
CA LEU A 122 -4.47 7.57 -2.07
C LEU A 122 -5.45 8.28 -3.02
N SER A 123 -6.47 7.57 -3.47
CA SER A 123 -7.54 8.11 -4.31
C SER A 123 -8.90 7.54 -3.89
N GLY A 124 -9.98 8.10 -4.42
CA GLY A 124 -11.32 7.54 -4.23
C GLY A 124 -11.48 6.10 -4.73
N PHE A 125 -10.63 5.70 -5.67
CA PHE A 125 -10.56 4.31 -6.15
C PHE A 125 -10.24 3.33 -5.03
N ASP A 126 -9.37 3.68 -4.08
CA ASP A 126 -8.99 2.79 -2.98
C ASP A 126 -10.21 2.44 -2.11
N GLU A 127 -11.03 3.43 -1.71
CA GLU A 127 -12.25 3.21 -0.94
C GLU A 127 -13.29 2.41 -1.73
N GLU A 128 -13.52 2.74 -2.99
CA GLU A 128 -14.48 2.04 -3.83
C GLU A 128 -14.08 0.58 -4.05
N LEU A 129 -12.82 0.31 -4.37
CA LEU A 129 -12.30 -1.04 -4.55
C LEU A 129 -12.50 -1.87 -3.28
N TRP A 130 -12.06 -1.33 -2.13
CA TRP A 130 -12.11 -2.06 -0.88
C TRP A 130 -13.52 -2.23 -0.33
N SER A 131 -14.43 -1.31 -0.58
CA SER A 131 -15.85 -1.52 -0.25
C SER A 131 -16.42 -2.76 -0.97
N LYS A 132 -16.05 -2.96 -2.24
CA LYS A 132 -16.49 -4.12 -3.04
C LYS A 132 -15.78 -5.41 -2.62
N ILE A 133 -14.47 -5.38 -2.41
CA ILE A 133 -13.71 -6.55 -1.97
C ILE A 133 -14.19 -7.00 -0.59
N SER A 134 -14.36 -6.08 0.36
CA SER A 134 -14.79 -6.41 1.72
C SER A 134 -16.20 -7.03 1.76
N ALA A 135 -17.08 -6.66 0.85
CA ALA A 135 -18.40 -7.27 0.71
C ALA A 135 -18.36 -8.76 0.33
N LEU A 136 -17.24 -9.25 -0.23
CA LEU A 136 -17.09 -10.68 -0.57
C LEU A 136 -16.77 -11.57 0.64
N TYR A 137 -16.48 -10.97 1.80
CA TYR A 137 -16.12 -11.71 3.04
C TYR A 137 -17.20 -11.69 4.12
N GLN A 138 -18.32 -11.09 3.83
CA GLN A 138 -19.48 -11.03 4.73
C GLN A 138 -20.34 -12.29 4.63
#